data_b95474e947772bcafeacbf5ad4e45b5a
#
_entry.id   b95474e947772bcafeacbf5ad4e45b5a
#
_cell.length_a   1.000
_cell.length_b   1.000
_cell.length_c   1.000
_cell.angle_alpha   90.00
_cell.angle_beta   90.00
_cell.angle_gamma   90.00
#
_symmetry.space_group_name_H-M   'P 1'
#
loop_
_entity.id
_entity.type
_entity.pdbx_description
1 polymer ?
#
loop_
_entity_poly.entity_id
_entity_poly.type
_entity_poly.pdbx_seq_one_letter_code
_entity_poly.pdbx_strand_id
1 'polypeptide(L)' 'MLILTRKVGETLILDDDIEITVTDIQGNHAKLGINAPEEVKVYREEIYENLPDYLAPPYG' A
#
# COMPACT_ATOMS: atom_id res chain seq x y z
N MET A 1 0.84 6.05 17.14
CA MET A 1 0.99 5.27 15.90
C MET A 1 0.87 3.78 16.20
N LEU A 2 0.17 3.06 15.39
CA LEU A 2 0.10 1.60 15.51
C LEU A 2 1.20 0.98 14.66
N ILE A 3 1.99 0.12 15.25
CA ILE A 3 3.09 -0.54 14.56
C ILE A 3 2.85 -2.04 14.56
N LEU A 4 2.89 -2.66 13.39
CA LEU A 4 2.65 -4.07 13.21
C LEU A 4 3.80 -4.71 12.46
N THR A 5 4.09 -5.96 12.78
CA THR A 5 5.13 -6.75 12.11
C THR A 5 4.47 -7.88 11.32
N ARG A 6 4.81 -8.00 10.04
CA ARG A 6 4.30 -9.07 9.19
C ARG A 6 5.44 -9.76 8.45
N LYS A 7 5.30 -11.06 8.25
CA LYS A 7 6.27 -11.85 7.48
C LYS A 7 5.84 -11.91 6.02
N VAL A 8 6.77 -12.31 5.15
CA VAL A 8 6.46 -12.53 3.74
C VAL A 8 5.33 -13.54 3.62
N GLY A 9 4.34 -13.20 2.81
CA GLY A 9 3.15 -14.01 2.59
C GLY A 9 1.99 -13.72 3.53
N GLU A 10 2.22 -12.93 4.59
CA GLU A 10 1.16 -12.59 5.53
C GLU A 10 0.44 -11.33 5.10
N THR A 11 -0.84 -11.28 5.43
CA THR A 11 -1.73 -10.19 5.02
C THR A 11 -2.18 -9.38 6.22
N LEU A 12 -2.30 -8.08 6.01
CA LEU A 12 -2.90 -7.16 6.95
C LEU A 12 -4.21 -6.67 6.36
N ILE A 13 -5.28 -6.66 7.16
CA ILE A 13 -6.58 -6.21 6.68
C ILE A 13 -6.93 -4.88 7.32
N LEU A 14 -7.31 -3.91 6.49
CA LEU A 14 -7.73 -2.60 6.92
C LEU A 14 -9.20 -2.42 6.56
N ASP A 15 -10.01 -2.11 7.55
CA ASP A 15 -11.40 -1.71 7.34
C ASP A 15 -12.23 -2.73 6.53
N ASP A 16 -11.96 -4.01 6.74
CA ASP A 16 -12.68 -5.15 6.15
C ASP A 16 -12.46 -5.38 4.66
N ASP A 17 -12.09 -4.36 3.90
CA ASP A 17 -12.04 -4.48 2.43
C ASP A 17 -10.70 -4.13 1.81
N ILE A 18 -9.72 -3.75 2.59
CA ILE A 18 -8.38 -3.44 2.09
C ILE A 18 -7.41 -4.49 2.62
N GLU A 19 -6.70 -5.14 1.70
CA GLU A 19 -5.73 -6.17 2.06
C GLU A 19 -4.33 -5.74 1.64
N ILE A 20 -3.39 -5.79 2.55
CA ILE A 20 -1.99 -5.50 2.27
C ILE A 20 -1.20 -6.75 2.58
N THR A 21 -0.52 -7.29 1.57
CA THR A 21 0.27 -8.51 1.71
C THR A 21 1.74 -8.20 1.46
N VAL A 22 2.61 -8.69 2.33
CA VAL A 22 4.05 -8.59 2.10
C VAL A 22 4.44 -9.68 1.11
N THR A 23 4.80 -9.30 -0.12
CA THR A 23 5.11 -10.26 -1.15
C THR A 23 6.59 -10.64 -1.19
N ASP A 24 7.47 -9.72 -0.79
CA ASP A 24 8.89 -9.99 -0.77
C ASP A 24 9.60 -8.96 0.11
N ILE A 25 10.74 -9.33 0.65
CA ILE A 25 11.60 -8.44 1.42
C ILE A 25 13.03 -8.66 0.96
N GLN A 26 13.70 -7.57 0.55
CA GLN A 26 15.10 -7.60 0.12
C GLN A 26 15.84 -6.45 0.79
N GLY A 27 16.75 -6.79 1.71
CA GLY A 27 17.47 -5.78 2.46
C GLY A 27 16.53 -4.90 3.26
N ASN A 28 16.54 -3.61 2.96
CA ASN A 28 15.64 -2.65 3.61
C ASN A 28 14.45 -2.26 2.73
N HIS A 29 14.17 -3.05 1.69
CA HIS A 29 13.02 -2.83 0.81
C HIS A 29 12.00 -3.94 0.99
N ALA A 30 10.73 -3.56 1.05
CA ALA A 30 9.63 -4.50 1.10
C ALA A 30 8.70 -4.26 -0.09
N LYS A 31 8.27 -5.35 -0.72
CA LYS A 31 7.25 -5.28 -1.76
C LYS A 31 5.91 -5.60 -1.13
N LEU A 32 4.93 -4.76 -1.41
CA LEU A 32 3.60 -4.91 -0.85
C LEU A 32 2.59 -5.07 -1.97
N GLY A 33 1.75 -6.09 -1.85
CA GLY A 33 0.59 -6.23 -2.72
C GLY A 33 -0.61 -5.63 -2.01
N ILE A 34 -1.32 -4.74 -2.67
CA ILE A 34 -2.45 -4.05 -2.09
C ILE A 34 -3.70 -4.35 -2.90
N ASN A 35 -4.72 -4.86 -2.24
CA ASN A 35 -6.01 -5.11 -2.84
C ASN A 35 -7.03 -4.21 -2.17
N ALA A 36 -7.65 -3.32 -2.95
CA ALA A 36 -8.57 -2.32 -2.41
C ALA A 36 -9.68 -2.05 -3.42
N PRO A 37 -10.86 -1.58 -2.94
CA PRO A 37 -11.93 -1.18 -3.84
C PRO A 37 -11.52 -0.01 -4.73
N GLU A 38 -12.22 0.18 -5.84
CA GLU A 38 -11.90 1.23 -6.81
C GLU A 38 -11.95 2.64 -6.23
N GLU A 39 -12.82 2.88 -5.27
CA GLU A 39 -12.93 4.20 -4.66
C GLU A 39 -11.78 4.53 -3.73
N VAL A 40 -10.96 3.54 -3.36
CA VAL A 40 -9.79 3.75 -2.51
C VAL A 40 -8.58 3.97 -3.39
N LYS A 41 -7.97 5.13 -3.29
CA LYS A 41 -6.76 5.45 -4.03
C LYS A 41 -5.54 5.11 -3.19
N VAL A 42 -4.53 4.53 -3.81
CA VAL A 42 -3.30 4.13 -3.13
C VAL A 42 -2.14 4.87 -3.76
N TYR A 43 -1.42 5.63 -2.94
CA TYR A 43 -0.28 6.43 -3.41
C TYR A 43 0.93 6.17 -2.54
N ARG A 44 2.09 6.19 -3.17
CA ARG A 44 3.34 6.28 -2.43
C ARG A 44 3.49 7.72 -1.95
N GLU A 45 4.09 7.89 -0.79
CA GLU A 45 4.20 9.20 -0.18
C GLU A 45 4.87 10.23 -1.08
N GLU A 46 5.96 9.85 -1.71
CA GLU A 46 6.72 10.76 -2.57
C GLU A 46 5.94 11.18 -3.81
N ILE A 47 5.00 10.35 -4.26
CA ILE A 47 4.15 10.71 -5.40
C ILE A 47 2.99 11.57 -4.93
N TYR A 48 2.43 11.26 -3.78
CA TYR A 48 1.27 11.98 -3.23
C TYR A 48 1.55 13.48 -3.06
N GLU A 49 2.75 13.81 -2.60
CA GLU A 49 3.12 15.20 -2.36
C GLU A 49 3.21 16.02 -3.64
N ASN A 50 3.39 15.38 -4.80
CA ASN A 50 3.62 16.05 -6.07
C ASN A 50 2.52 15.81 -7.09
N LEU A 51 1.40 15.21 -6.68
CA LEU A 51 0.31 14.90 -7.60
C LEU A 51 -0.47 16.14 -7.97
N PRO A 52 -0.64 16.43 -9.28
CA PRO A 52 -1.62 17.41 -9.68
C PRO A 52 -3.03 16.89 -9.39
N ASP A 53 -3.94 17.77 -9.09
CA ASP A 53 -5.30 17.39 -8.73
C ASP A 53 -6.02 16.57 -9.81
N TYR A 54 -5.71 16.85 -11.07
CA TYR A 54 -6.38 16.17 -12.18
C TYR A 54 -5.68 14.91 -12.64
N LEU A 55 -4.52 14.60 -12.09
CA LEU A 55 -3.71 13.48 -12.54
C LEU A 55 -3.31 12.66 -11.32
N ALA A 56 -4.16 11.76 -10.94
CA ALA A 56 -3.96 10.98 -9.73
C ALA A 56 -4.02 9.50 -10.07
N PRO A 57 -2.90 8.89 -10.48
CA PRO A 57 -2.90 7.45 -10.72
C PRO A 57 -3.17 6.73 -9.42
N PRO A 58 -4.09 5.78 -9.40
CA PRO A 58 -4.41 5.06 -8.16
C PRO A 58 -3.26 4.21 -7.65
N TYR A 59 -2.35 3.81 -8.53
CA TYR A 59 -1.21 2.97 -8.15
C TYR A 59 0.06 3.54 -8.76
N GLY A 60 1.07 3.66 -7.92
CA GLY A 60 2.35 4.19 -8.35
C GLY A 60 3.25 3.18 -9.03
#